data_4b6ee6d9e7404f4ccbce17dde61ac5ef
#
_entry.id   4b6ee6d9e7404f4ccbce17dde61ac5ef
#
_cell.length_a   1.000
_cell.length_b   1.000
_cell.length_c   1.000
_cell.angle_alpha   90.00
_cell.angle_beta   90.00
_cell.angle_gamma   90.00
#
_symmetry.space_group_name_H-M   'P 1'
#
loop_
_entity.id
_entity.type
_entity.pdbx_description
1 polymer ?
#
loop_
_entity_poly.entity_id
_entity_poly.type
_entity_poly.pdbx_seq_one_letter_code
_entity_poly.pdbx_strand_id
1 'polypeptide(L)' 'MKLWMARTEGNVLSVFREKPFLLELPELKCSIWVYEEPCGKCATWRNIGERIDSNSFPEVTFENSPQEVELKLVSNE' A
#
# COMPACT_ATOMS: atom_id res chain seq x y z
N MET A 1 -13.86 8.15 -2.79
CA MET A 1 -13.12 6.94 -3.14
C MET A 1 -12.12 6.62 -2.03
N LYS A 2 -12.18 5.42 -1.53
CA LYS A 2 -11.30 5.03 -0.43
C LYS A 2 -10.13 4.22 -0.95
N LEU A 3 -8.95 4.55 -0.46
CA LEU A 3 -7.72 3.84 -0.78
C LEU A 3 -6.98 3.55 0.51
N TRP A 4 -5.97 2.72 0.39
CA TRP A 4 -5.10 2.40 1.51
C TRP A 4 -3.69 2.85 1.19
N MET A 5 -3.00 3.36 2.19
CA MET A 5 -1.60 3.73 2.07
C MET A 5 -0.80 2.98 3.11
N ALA A 6 0.37 2.54 2.73
CA ALA A 6 1.26 1.83 3.64
C ALA A 6 2.70 2.20 3.35
N ARG A 7 3.48 2.32 4.42
CA ARG A 7 4.90 2.64 4.33
C ARG A 7 5.72 1.49 4.89
N THR A 8 6.77 1.11 4.19
CA THR A 8 7.67 0.06 4.66
C THR A 8 8.69 0.63 5.63
N GLU A 9 9.41 -0.26 6.31
CA GLU A 9 10.53 0.16 7.16
C GLU A 9 11.58 0.92 6.35
N GLY A 10 11.73 0.58 5.08
CA GLY A 10 12.68 1.25 4.19
C GLY A 10 12.18 2.57 3.64
N ASN A 11 11.08 3.08 4.16
CA ASN A 11 10.52 4.37 3.77
C ASN A 11 9.97 4.40 2.34
N VAL A 12 9.44 3.27 1.90
CA VAL A 12 8.75 3.19 0.61
C VAL A 12 7.26 3.30 0.84
N LEU A 13 6.65 4.33 0.29
CA LEU A 13 5.23 4.60 0.42
C LEU A 13 4.48 4.13 -0.81
N SER A 14 3.39 3.41 -0.60
CA SER A 14 2.59 2.87 -1.71
C SER A 14 1.10 3.05 -1.43
N VAL A 15 0.33 3.08 -2.50
CA VAL A 15 -1.12 3.23 -2.45
C VAL A 15 -1.76 1.95 -2.99
N PHE A 16 -2.81 1.48 -2.31
CA PHE A 16 -3.49 0.24 -2.65
C PHE A 16 -4.98 0.47 -2.74
N ARG A 17 -5.63 -0.30 -3.60
CA ARG A 17 -7.10 -0.27 -3.72
C ARG A 17 -7.78 -1.06 -2.63
N GLU A 18 -7.12 -2.09 -2.14
CA GLU A 18 -7.64 -2.95 -1.08
C GLU A 18 -6.69 -2.91 0.10
N LYS A 19 -7.16 -3.32 1.25
CA LYS A 19 -6.33 -3.31 2.45
C LYS A 19 -5.12 -4.23 2.26
N PRO A 20 -3.90 -3.70 2.32
CA PRO A 20 -2.72 -4.53 2.19
C PRO A 20 -2.38 -5.23 3.50
N PHE A 21 -1.52 -6.24 3.41
CA PHE A 21 -0.95 -6.89 4.58
C PHE A 21 0.57 -6.93 4.42
N LEU A 22 1.25 -7.10 5.53
CA LEU A 22 2.71 -7.10 5.53
C LEU A 22 3.20 -8.49 5.17
N LEU A 23 4.00 -8.57 4.12
CA LEU A 23 4.62 -9.81 3.70
C LEU A 23 6.10 -9.76 4.07
N GLU A 24 6.53 -10.70 4.89
CA GLU A 24 7.92 -10.77 5.28
C GLU A 24 8.70 -11.62 4.30
N LEU A 25 9.85 -11.11 3.90
CA LEU A 25 10.73 -11.78 2.97
C LEU A 25 12.05 -12.07 3.68
N PRO A 26 12.12 -13.16 4.46
CA PRO A 26 13.31 -13.41 5.29
C PRO A 26 14.57 -13.60 4.46
N GLU A 27 14.46 -14.09 3.27
CA GLU A 27 15.61 -14.26 2.37
C GLU A 27 16.25 -12.95 1.99
N LEU A 28 15.44 -11.90 1.88
CA LEU A 28 15.91 -10.56 1.54
C LEU A 28 16.03 -9.68 2.78
N LYS A 29 15.67 -10.20 3.95
CA LYS A 29 15.68 -9.47 5.22
C LYS A 29 14.90 -8.18 5.15
N CYS A 30 13.76 -8.24 4.49
CA CYS A 30 12.89 -7.07 4.37
C CYS A 30 11.44 -7.51 4.40
N SER A 31 10.56 -6.54 4.49
CA SER A 31 9.13 -6.78 4.41
C SER A 31 8.52 -5.76 3.46
N ILE A 32 7.43 -6.15 2.81
CA ILE A 32 6.72 -5.28 1.89
C ILE A 32 5.22 -5.38 2.17
N TRP A 33 4.50 -4.35 1.76
CA TRP A 33 3.05 -4.36 1.82
C TRP A 33 2.50 -4.84 0.49
N VAL A 34 1.58 -5.79 0.56
CA VAL A 34 0.96 -6.37 -0.64
C VAL A 34 -0.51 -6.62 -0.38
N TYR A 35 -1.28 -6.76 -1.42
CA TYR A 35 -2.63 -7.28 -1.32
C TYR A 35 -2.85 -8.35 -2.39
N GLU A 36 -3.82 -9.21 -2.17
CA GLU A 36 -4.11 -10.28 -3.10
C GLU A 36 -5.38 -9.98 -3.86
N GLU A 37 -5.31 -10.14 -5.18
CA GLU A 37 -6.45 -9.99 -6.04
C GLU A 37 -6.83 -11.36 -6.59
N PRO A 38 -8.11 -11.74 -6.52
CA PRO A 38 -8.53 -12.96 -7.17
C PRO A 38 -8.36 -12.85 -8.68
N CYS A 39 -7.76 -13.85 -9.26
CA CYS A 39 -7.45 -13.86 -10.69
C CYS A 39 -8.24 -14.98 -11.37
N GLY A 40 -9.56 -14.89 -11.31
CA GLY A 40 -10.38 -15.88 -11.96
C GLY A 40 -10.38 -17.22 -11.25
N LYS A 41 -9.87 -18.24 -11.83
CA LYS A 41 -10.20 -19.60 -11.46
C LYS A 41 -9.65 -20.11 -10.12
N CYS A 42 -8.37 -20.12 -9.93
CA CYS A 42 -7.78 -20.70 -8.72
C CYS A 42 -6.57 -19.93 -8.25
N ALA A 43 -6.27 -18.84 -8.91
CA ALA A 43 -5.04 -18.10 -8.64
C ALA A 43 -5.36 -16.74 -8.03
N THR A 44 -4.41 -16.25 -7.27
CA THR A 44 -4.46 -14.88 -6.79
C THR A 44 -3.18 -14.18 -7.22
N TRP A 45 -3.28 -12.90 -7.47
CA TRP A 45 -2.11 -12.07 -7.76
C TRP A 45 -1.77 -11.27 -6.52
N ARG A 46 -0.48 -11.20 -6.24
CA ARG A 46 0.00 -10.31 -5.19
C ARG A 46 0.37 -9.00 -5.84
N ASN A 47 -0.19 -7.93 -5.32
CA ASN A 47 0.01 -6.62 -5.87
C ASN A 47 0.72 -5.75 -4.84
N ILE A 48 1.80 -5.11 -5.26
CA ILE A 48 2.59 -4.26 -4.38
C ILE A 48 2.09 -2.81 -4.35
N GLY A 49 1.00 -2.55 -5.04
CA GLY A 49 0.44 -1.21 -5.07
C GLY A 49 1.21 -0.26 -5.96
N GLU A 50 0.81 1.00 -5.89
CA GLU A 50 1.42 2.06 -6.68
C GLU A 50 2.38 2.84 -5.78
N ARG A 51 3.64 2.89 -6.15
CA ARG A 51 4.64 3.59 -5.37
C ARG A 51 4.51 5.10 -5.58
N ILE A 52 4.54 5.85 -4.50
CA ILE A 52 4.47 7.31 -4.57
C ILE A 52 5.66 7.91 -3.82
N ASP A 53 5.82 9.22 -3.96
CA ASP A 53 6.93 9.93 -3.34
C ASP A 53 6.93 9.70 -1.83
N SER A 54 8.04 9.21 -1.31
CA SER A 54 8.17 8.90 0.11
C SER A 54 8.09 10.13 1.01
N ASN A 55 8.25 11.32 0.45
CA ASN A 55 8.11 12.57 1.20
C ASN A 55 6.66 13.04 1.29
N SER A 56 5.76 12.38 0.56
CA SER A 56 4.34 12.68 0.64
C SER A 56 3.74 11.99 1.84
N PHE A 57 2.69 12.58 2.38
CA PHE A 57 1.92 11.98 3.48
C PHE A 57 2.79 11.51 4.64
N PRO A 58 3.53 12.43 5.29
CA PRO A 58 4.43 12.05 6.38
C PRO A 58 3.70 11.45 7.58
N GLU A 59 2.41 11.66 7.68
CA GLU A 59 1.59 11.08 8.74
C GLU A 59 1.40 9.56 8.59
N VAL A 60 1.66 9.02 7.41
CA VAL A 60 1.62 7.56 7.19
C VAL A 60 3.01 7.00 7.47
N THR A 61 3.13 6.23 8.55
CA THR A 61 4.39 5.64 8.98
C THR A 61 4.32 4.13 8.92
N PHE A 62 5.45 3.47 9.07
CA PHE A 62 5.45 2.02 9.12
C PHE A 62 4.62 1.51 10.31
N GLU A 63 4.74 2.16 11.44
CA GLU A 63 4.06 1.73 12.67
C GLU A 63 2.54 1.85 12.57
N ASN A 64 2.04 2.83 11.84
CA ASN A 64 0.59 3.01 11.72
C ASN A 64 0.03 2.48 10.40
N SER A 65 0.85 1.85 9.58
CA SER A 65 0.39 1.27 8.32
C SER A 65 -0.37 -0.03 8.55
N PRO A 66 -1.34 -0.36 7.71
CA PRO A 66 -1.83 0.49 6.63
C PRO A 66 -2.87 1.49 7.12
N GLN A 67 -2.98 2.62 6.42
CA GLN A 67 -3.94 3.66 6.74
C GLN A 67 -4.97 3.79 5.62
N GLU A 68 -6.23 3.79 5.99
CA GLU A 68 -7.28 4.06 5.01
C GLU A 68 -7.36 5.55 4.78
N VAL A 69 -7.36 5.94 3.51
CA VAL A 69 -7.46 7.34 3.13
C VAL A 69 -8.60 7.51 2.16
N GLU A 70 -9.19 8.68 2.18
CA GLU A 70 -10.28 8.98 1.28
C GLU A 70 -9.81 10.02 0.28
N LEU A 71 -9.94 9.69 -1.00
CA LEU A 71 -9.64 10.64 -2.05
C LEU A 71 -10.90 11.40 -2.42
N LYS A 72 -10.78 12.71 -2.43
CA LYS A 72 -11.86 13.57 -2.88
C LYS A 72 -11.44 14.26 -4.13
N LEU A 73 -12.35 14.27 -5.08
CA LEU A 73 -12.11 15.01 -6.31
C LEU A 73 -12.30 16.49 -6.00
N VAL A 74 -11.24 17.24 -6.18
CA VAL A 74 -11.27 18.68 -5.97
C VAL A 74 -11.40 19.36 -7.32
N SER A 75 -12.45 20.14 -7.46
CA SER A 75 -12.67 20.89 -8.69
C SER A 75 -11.93 22.22 -8.59
N ASN A 76 -11.12 22.50 -9.59
CA ASN A 76 -10.37 23.74 -9.67
C ASN A 76 -11.06 24.69 -10.64
N GLU A 77 -12.11 25.26 -10.19
CA GLU A 77 -12.89 26.16 -11.00
C GLU A 77 -12.48 27.58 -10.90
#